data_d4d191d1bbe32baba9d64898c7ba7251
#
_entry.id   d4d191d1bbe32baba9d64898c7ba7251
#
_cell.length_a   1.000
_cell.length_b   1.000
_cell.length_c   1.000
_cell.angle_alpha   90.00
_cell.angle_beta   90.00
_cell.angle_gamma   90.00
#
_symmetry.space_group_name_H-M   'P 1'
#
loop_
_entity.id
_entity.type
_entity.pdbx_description
1 polymer ?
#
loop_
_entity_poly.entity_id
_entity_poly.type
_entity_poly.pdbx_seq_one_letter_code
_entity_poly.pdbx_strand_id
1 'polypeptide(L)'
;PSESEATATGEGKPYLAAMPEGFGSELIVIEWLEYLVEEVGIRSTAEAIDYYERIDWVSEPVADDLQEYLRGFDERGVDADLTIDHHTQSLKYIGQLNGTPGTQMGLSGGGSDGLQR
;
A
#
# COMPACT_ATOMS: atom_id res chain seq x y z
N PRO A 1 25.24 13.55 -2.52
CA PRO A 1 24.85 13.35 -2.48
C PRO A 1 24.41 13.18 -2.32
N SER A 2 24.38 13.31 -2.50
CA SER A 2 23.86 13.01 -2.33
C SER A 2 23.35 12.59 -2.06
N GLU A 3 23.42 12.61 -2.25
CA GLU A 3 22.95 12.12 -2.04
C GLU A 3 22.44 11.55 -1.54
N SER A 4 22.70 11.73 -1.67
CA SER A 4 22.20 11.18 -1.24
C SER A 4 21.60 10.69 -0.84
N GLU A 5 21.59 10.80 -1.04
CA GLU A 5 21.05 10.39 -0.78
C GLU A 5 20.57 9.62 -0.54
N ALA A 6 20.75 9.64 -0.90
CA ALA A 6 20.21 8.95 -0.84
C ALA A 6 20.03 8.15 -0.35
N THR A 7 20.36 8.05 -0.34
CA THR A 7 20.12 7.39 0.12
C THR A 7 19.69 6.83 0.80
N ALA A 8 19.95 6.93 0.81
CA ALA A 8 19.55 6.33 1.47
C ALA A 8 18.60 6.15 1.87
N THR A 9 18.41 6.54 1.80
CA THR A 9 17.42 6.34 1.96
C THR A 9 16.89 5.54 1.50
N GLY A 10 17.24 5.80 0.89
CA GLY A 10 16.59 4.92 0.21
C GLY A 10 16.48 3.62 0.70
N GLU A 11 17.02 3.33 1.62
CA GLU A 11 16.97 2.07 2.11
C GLU A 11 15.59 1.60 2.25
N GLY A 12 15.13 0.78 1.36
CA GLY A 12 13.83 0.20 1.38
C GLY A 12 12.72 1.08 0.83
N LYS A 13 13.00 2.31 0.47
CA LYS A 13 11.96 3.19 -0.06
C LYS A 13 12.14 3.43 -1.54
N PRO A 14 11.02 3.57 -2.24
CA PRO A 14 9.68 3.39 -1.69
C PRO A 14 9.44 1.94 -1.31
N TYR A 15 8.60 1.73 -0.32
CA TYR A 15 8.31 0.38 0.13
C TYR A 15 7.61 -0.42 -0.96
N LEU A 16 6.87 0.25 -1.82
CA LEU A 16 6.21 -0.39 -2.95
C LEU A 16 6.58 0.40 -4.20
N ALA A 17 7.59 -0.09 -4.92
CA ALA A 17 8.12 0.61 -6.09
C ALA A 17 7.34 0.28 -7.35
N ALA A 18 6.71 -0.88 -7.40
CA ALA A 18 5.91 -1.31 -8.55
C ALA A 18 4.75 -2.13 -8.03
N MET A 19 3.62 -2.04 -8.74
CA MET A 19 2.44 -2.81 -8.35
C MET A 19 2.68 -4.27 -8.73
N PRO A 20 2.62 -5.20 -7.75
CA PRO A 20 2.79 -6.61 -8.09
C PRO A 20 1.64 -7.07 -8.96
N GLU A 21 1.91 -8.05 -9.80
CA GLU A 21 0.90 -8.61 -10.68
C GLU A 21 0.29 -9.84 -10.05
N GLY A 22 -0.93 -10.16 -10.48
CA GLY A 22 -1.57 -11.37 -10.06
C GLY A 22 -2.83 -11.11 -9.26
N PHE A 23 -3.64 -12.15 -9.19
CA PHE A 23 -4.95 -12.07 -8.57
C PHE A 23 -4.86 -11.75 -7.06
N GLY A 24 -3.90 -12.38 -6.37
CA GLY A 24 -3.75 -12.13 -4.94
C GLY A 24 -3.40 -10.68 -4.65
N SER A 25 -2.53 -10.10 -5.47
CA SER A 25 -2.16 -8.69 -5.29
C SER A 25 -3.34 -7.77 -5.52
N GLU A 26 -4.14 -8.08 -6.54
CA GLU A 26 -5.32 -7.27 -6.82
C GLU A 26 -6.31 -7.30 -5.67
N LEU A 27 -6.48 -8.49 -5.06
CA LEU A 27 -7.37 -8.59 -3.91
C LEU A 27 -6.89 -7.73 -2.75
N ILE A 28 -5.60 -7.73 -2.49
CA ILE A 28 -5.04 -6.92 -1.41
C ILE A 28 -5.28 -5.44 -1.67
N VAL A 29 -5.06 -4.99 -2.91
CA VAL A 29 -5.30 -3.60 -3.27
C VAL A 29 -6.75 -3.22 -3.04
N ILE A 30 -7.66 -4.09 -3.50
CA ILE A 30 -9.09 -3.80 -3.37
C ILE A 30 -9.50 -3.78 -1.90
N GLU A 31 -9.01 -4.71 -1.10
CA GLU A 31 -9.30 -4.71 0.34
C GLU A 31 -8.80 -3.43 1.01
N TRP A 32 -7.60 -3.01 0.64
CA TRP A 32 -7.02 -1.80 1.21
C TRP A 32 -7.87 -0.58 0.87
N LEU A 33 -8.19 -0.41 -0.40
CA LEU A 33 -8.98 0.75 -0.81
C LEU A 33 -10.39 0.69 -0.24
N GLU A 34 -10.99 -0.50 -0.21
CA GLU A 34 -12.32 -0.63 0.39
C GLU A 34 -12.31 -0.23 1.86
N TYR A 35 -11.29 -0.67 2.59
CA TYR A 35 -11.14 -0.29 3.98
C TYR A 35 -11.10 1.24 4.12
N LEU A 36 -10.28 1.90 3.34
CA LEU A 36 -10.16 3.36 3.43
C LEU A 36 -11.45 4.06 3.01
N VAL A 37 -12.07 3.60 1.93
CA VAL A 37 -13.30 4.22 1.45
C VAL A 37 -14.41 4.10 2.50
N GLU A 38 -14.49 2.97 3.18
CA GLU A 38 -15.49 2.78 4.23
C GLU A 38 -15.20 3.62 5.45
N GLU A 39 -13.92 3.82 5.77
CA GLU A 39 -13.53 4.55 6.96
C GLU A 39 -13.55 6.05 6.78
N VAL A 40 -13.05 6.55 5.66
CA VAL A 40 -12.84 7.98 5.49
C VAL A 40 -13.44 8.55 4.20
N GLY A 41 -13.90 7.70 3.29
CA GLY A 41 -14.53 8.17 2.04
C GLY A 41 -13.55 8.29 0.89
N ILE A 42 -14.10 8.47 -0.31
CA ILE A 42 -13.31 8.47 -1.53
C ILE A 42 -12.33 9.63 -1.58
N ARG A 43 -12.80 10.83 -1.18
CA ARG A 43 -11.92 12.01 -1.26
C ARG A 43 -10.71 11.85 -0.34
N SER A 44 -10.93 11.45 0.90
CA SER A 44 -9.83 11.29 1.84
C SER A 44 -8.93 10.13 1.45
N THR A 45 -9.49 9.08 0.83
CA THR A 45 -8.67 7.99 0.32
C THR A 45 -7.75 8.47 -0.79
N ALA A 46 -8.27 9.28 -1.72
CA ALA A 46 -7.44 9.85 -2.78
C ALA A 46 -6.32 10.71 -2.18
N GLU A 47 -6.64 11.50 -1.17
CA GLU A 47 -5.65 12.31 -0.50
C GLU A 47 -4.58 11.46 0.19
N ALA A 48 -5.01 10.33 0.78
CA ALA A 48 -4.07 9.43 1.42
C ALA A 48 -3.07 8.85 0.41
N ILE A 49 -3.55 8.47 -0.76
CA ILE A 49 -2.67 7.93 -1.80
C ILE A 49 -1.63 8.97 -2.19
N ASP A 50 -2.05 10.22 -2.39
CA ASP A 50 -1.11 11.29 -2.72
C ASP A 50 -0.10 11.49 -1.61
N TYR A 51 -0.56 11.42 -0.37
CA TYR A 51 0.33 11.59 0.78
C TYR A 51 1.37 10.46 0.83
N TYR A 52 0.94 9.21 0.61
CA TYR A 52 1.86 8.08 0.65
C TYR A 52 2.90 8.15 -0.46
N GLU A 53 2.54 8.72 -1.60
CA GLU A 53 3.53 8.97 -2.64
C GLU A 53 4.52 10.04 -2.19
N ARG A 54 4.01 11.10 -1.57
CA ARG A 54 4.86 12.23 -1.13
C ARG A 54 5.89 11.81 -0.09
N ILE A 55 5.51 10.90 0.82
CA ILE A 55 6.43 10.43 1.84
C ILE A 55 7.22 9.20 1.39
N ASP A 56 7.08 8.87 0.12
CA ASP A 56 7.87 7.82 -0.52
C ASP A 56 7.57 6.42 0.01
N TRP A 57 6.34 6.21 0.46
CA TRP A 57 5.88 4.86 0.79
C TRP A 57 5.56 4.09 -0.48
N VAL A 58 5.00 4.76 -1.49
CA VAL A 58 4.71 4.17 -2.78
C VAL A 58 5.28 5.06 -3.87
N SER A 59 5.64 4.45 -5.00
CA SER A 59 6.16 5.20 -6.13
C SER A 59 5.03 5.89 -6.88
N GLU A 60 5.40 6.79 -7.78
CA GLU A 60 4.41 7.49 -8.60
C GLU A 60 3.57 6.52 -9.44
N PRO A 61 4.16 5.53 -10.13
CA PRO A 61 3.34 4.58 -10.89
C PRO A 61 2.37 3.79 -9.99
N VAL A 62 2.81 3.43 -8.78
CA VAL A 62 1.92 2.73 -7.86
C VAL A 62 0.78 3.64 -7.43
N ALA A 63 1.08 4.89 -7.11
CA ALA A 63 0.04 5.84 -6.72
C ALA A 63 -0.97 6.03 -7.84
N ASP A 64 -0.50 6.13 -9.09
CA ASP A 64 -1.38 6.26 -10.23
C ASP A 64 -2.31 5.05 -10.37
N ASP A 65 -1.75 3.85 -10.17
CA ASP A 65 -2.55 2.63 -10.24
C ASP A 65 -3.60 2.60 -9.13
N LEU A 66 -3.22 3.02 -7.92
CA LEU A 66 -4.17 3.06 -6.81
C LEU A 66 -5.30 4.04 -7.08
N GLN A 67 -4.99 5.20 -7.64
CA GLN A 67 -6.02 6.17 -7.99
C GLN A 67 -6.97 5.60 -9.05
N GLU A 68 -6.42 4.84 -9.99
CA GLU A 68 -7.22 4.21 -11.02
C GLU A 68 -8.18 3.17 -10.43
N TYR A 69 -7.68 2.33 -9.52
CA TYR A 69 -8.55 1.37 -8.83
C TYR A 69 -9.63 2.11 -8.04
N LEU A 70 -9.27 3.23 -7.42
CA LEU A 70 -10.22 3.98 -6.59
C LEU A 70 -11.41 4.47 -7.41
N ARG A 71 -11.20 4.77 -8.69
CA ARG A 71 -12.27 5.24 -9.54
C ARG A 71 -13.39 4.23 -9.71
N GLY A 72 -13.11 2.96 -9.46
CA GLY A 72 -14.12 1.92 -9.53
C GLY A 72 -15.00 1.80 -8.31
N PHE A 73 -14.71 2.55 -7.26
CA PHE A 73 -15.49 2.48 -6.02
C PHE A 73 -16.62 3.49 -6.04
N ASP A 74 -17.75 3.09 -5.46
CA ASP A 74 -18.89 3.98 -5.32
C ASP A 74 -18.75 4.85 -4.07
N GLU A 75 -19.27 6.06 -4.17
CA GLU A 75 -19.29 6.96 -3.04
C GLU A 75 -20.16 6.36 -1.93
N ARG A 76 -19.64 6.37 -0.71
CA ARG A 76 -20.31 5.78 0.44
C ARG A 76 -20.95 6.82 1.35
N GLY A 77 -20.85 8.11 0.97
CA GLY A 77 -21.40 9.15 1.81
C GLY A 77 -20.58 9.45 3.06
N VAL A 78 -19.35 8.94 3.10
CA VAL A 78 -18.44 9.14 4.22
C VAL A 78 -17.40 10.18 3.82
N ASP A 79 -17.06 11.06 4.74
CA ASP A 79 -16.02 12.06 4.49
C ASP A 79 -15.39 12.40 5.84
N ALA A 80 -14.39 11.63 6.21
CA ALA A 80 -13.75 11.75 7.51
C ALA A 80 -12.26 11.98 7.35
N ASP A 81 -11.63 12.45 8.42
CA ASP A 81 -10.20 12.69 8.41
C ASP A 81 -9.43 11.39 8.63
N LEU A 82 -8.25 11.33 8.04
CA LEU A 82 -7.35 10.21 8.25
C LEU A 82 -6.69 10.33 9.62
N THR A 83 -6.48 9.19 10.25
CA THR A 83 -5.82 9.12 11.54
C THR A 83 -4.58 8.25 11.43
N ILE A 84 -3.81 8.22 12.51
CA ILE A 84 -2.62 7.37 12.56
C ILE A 84 -3.00 5.90 12.36
N ASP A 85 -4.16 5.48 12.89
CA ASP A 85 -4.60 4.10 12.69
C ASP A 85 -4.79 3.78 11.22
N HIS A 86 -5.34 4.72 10.46
CA HIS A 86 -5.53 4.53 9.02
C HIS A 86 -4.18 4.38 8.31
N HIS A 87 -3.20 5.20 8.70
CA HIS A 87 -1.87 5.12 8.09
C HIS A 87 -1.16 3.84 8.47
N THR A 88 -1.30 3.41 9.73
CA THR A 88 -0.69 2.17 10.18
C THR A 88 -1.26 0.98 9.42
N GLN A 89 -2.57 0.96 9.26
CA GLN A 89 -3.21 -0.13 8.53
C GLN A 89 -2.80 -0.12 7.06
N SER A 90 -2.69 1.07 6.47
CA SER A 90 -2.23 1.19 5.09
C SER A 90 -0.81 0.66 4.93
N LEU A 91 0.04 0.94 5.89
CA LEU A 91 1.42 0.43 5.82
C LEU A 91 1.45 -1.08 5.88
N LYS A 92 0.53 -1.69 6.64
CA LYS A 92 0.42 -3.15 6.68
C LYS A 92 0.02 -3.71 5.32
N TYR A 93 -0.91 -3.06 4.63
CA TYR A 93 -1.30 -3.48 3.29
C TYR A 93 -0.12 -3.34 2.31
N ILE A 94 0.60 -2.21 2.41
CA ILE A 94 1.78 -2.01 1.57
C ILE A 94 2.79 -3.12 1.82
N GLY A 95 2.98 -3.49 3.09
CA GLY A 95 3.88 -4.58 3.44
C GLY A 95 3.44 -5.91 2.85
N GLN A 96 2.13 -6.18 2.85
CA GLN A 96 1.63 -7.40 2.25
C GLN A 96 1.89 -7.42 0.74
N LEU A 97 1.69 -6.30 0.07
CA LEU A 97 1.95 -6.21 -1.36
C LEU A 97 3.42 -6.37 -1.66
N ASN A 98 4.27 -5.76 -0.85
CA ASN A 98 5.71 -5.86 -1.03
C ASN A 98 6.21 -7.29 -0.83
N GLY A 99 5.59 -8.03 0.09
CA GLY A 99 6.00 -9.40 0.38
C GLY A 99 5.31 -10.45 -0.47
N THR A 100 4.43 -10.02 -1.34
CA THR A 100 3.70 -10.97 -2.18
C THR A 100 4.66 -11.60 -3.17
N PRO A 101 4.65 -12.75 -3.35
CA PRO A 101 5.48 -13.47 -3.94
C PRO A 101 6.09 -13.74 -4.68
N GLY A 102 6.15 -13.38 -4.51
CA GLY A 102 6.65 -13.76 -4.62
C GLY A 102 7.47 -13.95 -3.56
N THR A 103 7.63 -13.83 -2.96
CA THR A 103 8.20 -13.75 -1.88
C THR A 103 8.00 -14.16 -0.61
N GLN A 104 7.76 -14.36 -0.72
CA GLN A 104 7.68 -14.66 0.27
C GLN A 104 7.64 -14.90 1.12
N MET A 105 7.84 -15.20 0.94
CA MET A 105 7.79 -15.30 1.73
C MET A 105 7.68 -15.36 2.56
N GLY A 106 7.83 -15.71 2.32
CA GLY A 106 7.88 -15.71 3.07
C GLY A 106 7.51 -15.88 3.82
N LEU A 107 7.59 -16.26 3.47
CA LEU A 107 7.38 -16.44 4.26
C LEU A 107 7.01 -16.62 4.90
N SER A 108 6.93 -16.81 4.59
CA SER A 108 6.81 -16.97 5.31
C SER A 108 6.55 -17.28 5.92
N GLY A 109 6.56 -17.86 5.63
CA GLY A 109 6.69 -18.11 6.17
C GLY A 109 6.46 -18.53 6.62
N GLY A 110 6.48 -19.01 6.48
CA GLY A 110 6.68 -19.33 6.89
C GLY A 110 6.49 -19.72 7.25
N GLY A 111 6.51 -20.06 7.04
CA GLY A 111 6.80 -20.44 7.38
C GLY A 111 6.62 -20.86 7.83
N SER A 112 6.64 -20.95 7.53
CA SER A 112 6.95 -21.35 8.05
C SER A 112 6.84 -21.73 8.60
N ASP A 113 6.75 -21.87 8.25
CA ASP A 113 7.06 -22.25 8.80
C ASP A 113 6.86 -22.57 9.23
N GLY A 114 6.72 -22.88 9.03
CA GLY A 114 7.04 -23.17 9.25
C GLY A 114 6.71 -23.59 9.61
N LEU A 115 6.65 -23.62 9.36
CA LEU A 115 6.85 -23.95 9.73
C LEU A 115 6.62 -24.22 10.17
N GLN A 116 6.60 -24.30 9.88
CA GLN A 116 6.84 -24.52 10.27
C GLN A 116 6.71 -24.74 10.68
N ARG A 117 6.61 -24.97 10.41
CA ARG A 117 6.85 -25.21 10.68
C ARG A 117 6.84 -25.38 11.07
#